data_a7395422575ccbed858c60cd7fabfde8
#
_entry.id   a7395422575ccbed858c60cd7fabfde8
#
_cell.length_a   1.000
_cell.length_b   1.000
_cell.length_c   1.000
_cell.angle_alpha   90.00
_cell.angle_beta   90.00
_cell.angle_gamma   90.00
#
_symmetry.space_group_name_H-M   'P 1'
#
loop_
_entity.id
_entity.type
_entity.pdbx_description
1 polymer ?
#
loop_
_entity_poly.entity_id
_entity_poly.type
_entity_poly.pdbx_seq_one_letter_code
_entity_poly.pdbx_strand_id
1 'polypeptide(L)' 'MTRNLQPALHRAHVTLNKCNPQAVVLDRDGVAWQKWYRRWWAAGYSDRYEDSLGEYELAQRGPVKIIHKGVTP' A
#
# COMPACT_ATOMS: atom_id res chain seq x y z
N MET A 1 19.65 -14.15 -11.09
CA MET A 1 19.38 -13.85 -10.51
C MET A 1 18.75 -13.29 -9.97
N THR A 2 18.60 -13.18 -9.78
CA THR A 2 18.10 -12.70 -9.30
C THR A 2 17.74 -12.28 -8.56
N ARG A 3 17.66 -12.03 -7.98
CA ARG A 3 17.24 -11.72 -7.10
C ARG A 3 17.01 -10.62 -6.72
N ASN A 4 17.26 -9.77 -6.85
CA ASN A 4 17.40 -8.74 -6.45
C ASN A 4 16.58 -7.66 -6.78
N LEU A 5 15.79 -7.65 -7.45
CA LEU A 5 14.74 -6.83 -7.68
C LEU A 5 13.99 -6.58 -6.51
N GLN A 6 14.36 -7.23 -5.63
CA GLN A 6 13.62 -7.33 -4.45
C GLN A 6 13.88 -6.23 -3.43
N PRO A 7 14.97 -5.45 -3.47
CA PRO A 7 15.12 -4.35 -2.52
C PRO A 7 14.01 -3.30 -2.57
N ALA A 8 13.56 -2.93 -3.76
CA ALA A 8 12.50 -1.94 -3.88
C ALA A 8 11.16 -2.50 -3.41
N LEU A 9 10.86 -3.75 -3.79
CA LEU A 9 9.64 -4.42 -3.35
C LEU A 9 9.64 -4.59 -1.84
N HIS A 10 10.78 -5.00 -1.28
CA HIS A 10 10.89 -5.19 0.15
C HIS A 10 10.68 -3.88 0.91
N ARG A 11 11.26 -2.77 0.43
CA ARG A 11 11.08 -1.48 1.08
C ARG A 11 9.61 -1.05 1.06
N ALA A 12 8.95 -1.25 -0.07
CA ALA A 12 7.54 -0.92 -0.17
C ALA A 12 6.73 -1.77 0.80
N HIS A 13 7.01 -3.06 0.87
CA HIS A 13 6.31 -3.96 1.78
C HIS A 13 6.51 -3.55 3.23
N VAL A 14 7.73 -3.22 3.63
CA VAL A 14 8.03 -2.78 4.99
C VAL A 14 7.29 -1.49 5.31
N THR A 15 7.28 -0.54 4.36
CA THR A 15 6.57 0.72 4.54
C THR A 15 5.09 0.47 4.77
N LEU A 16 4.47 -0.36 3.94
CA LEU A 16 3.05 -0.66 4.06
C LEU A 16 2.74 -1.39 5.36
N ASN A 17 3.61 -2.29 5.76
CA ASN A 17 3.41 -3.08 6.98
C ASN A 17 3.39 -2.19 8.23
N LYS A 18 4.14 -1.09 8.20
CA LYS A 18 4.21 -0.18 9.34
C LYS A 18 3.08 0.84 9.37
N CYS A 19 2.27 0.89 8.34
CA CYS A 19 1.21 1.88 8.28
C CYS A 19 0.13 1.61 9.30
N ASN A 20 -0.33 2.67 9.95
CA ASN A 20 -1.45 2.61 10.87
C ASN A 20 -2.75 2.44 10.11
N PRO A 21 -3.82 2.02 10.80
CA PRO A 21 -5.15 2.01 10.16
C PRO A 21 -5.47 3.37 9.58
N GLN A 22 -6.13 3.38 8.43
CA GLN A 22 -6.54 4.59 7.71
C GLN A 22 -5.39 5.39 7.10
N ALA A 23 -4.17 4.85 7.12
CA ALA A 23 -3.07 5.49 6.41
C ALA A 23 -3.36 5.54 4.92
N VAL A 24 -2.85 6.57 4.25
CA VAL A 24 -3.01 6.72 2.80
C VAL A 24 -1.63 6.79 2.16
N VAL A 25 -1.44 6.00 1.12
CA VAL A 25 -0.18 6.02 0.36
C VAL A 25 -0.49 6.25 -1.11
N LEU A 26 0.48 6.80 -1.83
CA LEU A 26 0.43 6.86 -3.29
C LEU A 26 1.31 5.76 -3.85
N ASP A 27 0.83 5.07 -4.89
CA ASP A 27 1.67 4.12 -5.60
C ASP A 27 2.46 4.86 -6.69
N ARG A 28 3.25 4.12 -7.47
CA ARG A 28 4.10 4.76 -8.49
C ARG A 28 3.31 5.45 -9.59
N ASP A 29 2.04 5.07 -9.76
CA ASP A 29 1.19 5.69 -10.76
C ASP A 29 0.39 6.86 -10.19
N GLY A 30 0.62 7.20 -8.93
CA GLY A 30 -0.07 8.30 -8.29
C GLY A 30 -1.45 7.96 -7.79
N VAL A 31 -1.80 6.68 -7.76
CA VAL A 31 -3.10 6.26 -7.22
C VAL A 31 -3.00 6.21 -5.69
N ALA A 32 -3.99 6.80 -5.03
CA ALA A 32 -4.04 6.85 -3.57
C ALA A 32 -4.74 5.60 -3.05
N TRP A 33 -4.13 4.94 -2.08
CA TRP A 33 -4.66 3.75 -1.45
C TRP A 33 -4.77 3.99 0.05
N GLN A 34 -5.93 3.66 0.63
CA GLN A 34 -6.15 3.81 2.07
C GLN A 34 -6.25 2.45 2.74
N LYS A 35 -5.59 2.32 3.89
CA LYS A 35 -5.60 1.08 4.65
C LYS A 35 -6.89 0.98 5.48
N TRP A 36 -7.59 -0.13 5.31
CA TRP A 36 -8.84 -0.38 6.03
C TRP A 36 -9.05 -1.89 6.13
N TYR A 37 -9.33 -2.40 7.30
CA TYR A 37 -9.54 -3.83 7.53
C TYR A 37 -8.39 -4.69 7.00
N ARG A 38 -7.16 -4.22 7.22
CA ARG A 38 -5.94 -4.93 6.81
C ARG A 38 -5.81 -5.08 5.29
N ARG A 39 -6.54 -4.29 4.54
CA ARG A 39 -6.42 -4.27 3.10
C ARG A 39 -6.26 -2.82 2.65
N TRP A 40 -5.93 -2.67 1.40
CA TRP A 40 -5.71 -1.35 0.81
C TRP A 40 -6.75 -1.09 -0.25
N TRP A 41 -7.40 0.04 -0.19
CA TRP A 41 -8.54 0.40 -1.02
C TRP A 41 -8.22 1.66 -1.80
N ALA A 42 -8.42 1.62 -3.13
CA ALA A 42 -8.20 2.81 -3.95
C ALA A 42 -9.25 3.84 -3.60
N ALA A 43 -8.79 5.06 -3.28
CA ALA A 43 -9.68 6.12 -2.83
C ALA A 43 -10.69 6.48 -3.92
N GLY A 44 -11.97 6.47 -3.56
CA GLY A 44 -13.02 6.86 -4.49
C GLY A 44 -13.29 5.90 -5.62
N TYR A 45 -12.68 4.71 -5.58
CA TYR A 45 -12.80 3.77 -6.69
C TYR A 45 -13.86 2.71 -6.43
N SER A 46 -13.73 1.95 -5.37
CA SER A 46 -14.65 0.86 -5.09
C SER A 46 -14.59 0.50 -3.61
N ASP A 47 -15.72 0.01 -3.07
CA ASP A 47 -15.76 -0.54 -1.73
C ASP A 47 -15.89 -2.06 -1.76
N ARG A 48 -15.69 -2.68 -2.92
CA ARG A 48 -15.79 -4.13 -3.06
C ARG A 48 -14.47 -4.77 -2.66
N TYR A 49 -14.58 -5.83 -1.86
CA TYR A 49 -13.40 -6.53 -1.37
C TYR A 49 -12.49 -7.00 -2.52
N GLU A 50 -13.06 -7.49 -3.60
CA GLU A 50 -12.27 -8.01 -4.71
C GLU A 50 -11.48 -6.93 -5.44
N ASP A 51 -11.81 -5.66 -5.22
CA ASP A 51 -11.07 -4.55 -5.81
C ASP A 51 -10.00 -4.01 -4.86
N SER A 52 -9.94 -4.52 -3.64
CA SER A 52 -8.91 -4.12 -2.69
C SER A 52 -7.64 -4.94 -2.92
N LEU A 53 -6.53 -4.45 -2.41
CA LEU A 53 -5.25 -5.12 -2.52
C LEU A 53 -4.73 -5.50 -1.15
N GLY A 54 -4.09 -6.66 -1.08
CA GLY A 54 -3.30 -7.00 0.08
C GLY A 54 -2.01 -6.20 0.08
N GLU A 55 -1.29 -6.27 1.19
CA GLU A 55 -0.06 -5.53 1.39
C GLU A 55 0.99 -5.89 0.34
N TYR A 56 1.15 -7.18 0.08
CA TYR A 56 2.14 -7.64 -0.88
C TYR A 56 1.78 -7.19 -2.31
N GLU A 57 0.49 -7.24 -2.63
CA GLU A 57 0.03 -6.83 -3.96
C GLU A 57 0.26 -5.34 -4.19
N LEU A 58 -0.02 -4.53 -3.17
CA LEU A 58 0.22 -3.09 -3.29
C LEU A 58 1.71 -2.78 -3.34
N ALA A 59 2.54 -3.54 -2.62
CA ALA A 59 3.98 -3.35 -2.66
C ALA A 59 4.53 -3.49 -4.07
N GLN A 60 3.91 -4.32 -4.89
CA GLN A 60 4.33 -4.49 -6.27
C GLN A 60 4.05 -3.27 -7.13
N ARG A 61 3.22 -2.34 -6.65
CA ARG A 61 2.95 -1.07 -7.32
C ARG A 61 3.84 0.06 -6.80
N GLY A 62 4.86 -0.30 -6.03
CA GLY A 62 5.78 0.68 -5.48
C GLY A 62 6.72 1.23 -6.53
N PRO A 63 7.49 2.23 -6.13
CA PRO A 63 7.60 2.67 -4.74
C PRO A 63 6.32 3.35 -4.27
N VAL A 64 6.10 3.27 -2.94
CA VAL A 64 4.93 3.89 -2.33
C VAL A 64 5.37 5.07 -1.46
N LYS A 65 4.51 6.08 -1.38
CA LYS A 65 4.79 7.27 -0.58
C LYS A 65 3.64 7.49 0.38
N ILE A 66 3.95 7.60 1.66
CA ILE A 66 2.94 7.86 2.67
C ILE A 66 2.55 9.34 2.59
N ILE A 67 1.26 9.61 2.41
CA ILE A 67 0.75 10.97 2.37
C ILE A 67 -0.14 11.27 3.58
N HIS A 68 -0.55 10.24 4.32
CA HIS A 68 -1.28 10.39 5.57
C HIS A 68 -0.93 9.22 6.47
N LYS A 69 -0.55 9.51 7.71
CA LYS A 69 -0.04 8.47 8.60
C LYS A 69 -1.11 7.55 9.16
N GLY A 70 -2.37 7.93 9.06
CA GLY A 70 -3.44 7.15 9.64
C GLY A 70 -3.64 7.45 11.11
N VAL A 71 -4.43 6.58 11.76
CA VAL A 71 -4.80 6.76 13.16
C VAL A 71 -3.87 5.93 14.03
N THR A 72 -3.29 6.56 15.05
CA THR A 72 -2.44 5.84 16.00
C THR A 72 -3.30 4.87 16.80
N PRO A 73 -2.91 3.58 16.84
CA PRO A 73 -3.69 2.58 17.58
C PRO A 73 -3.69 2.84 19.06
#